data_72950af3bbd8f983599e28a666f30947
#
_entry.id   72950af3bbd8f983599e28a666f30947
#
_cell.length_a   1.000
_cell.length_b   1.000
_cell.length_c   1.000
_cell.angle_alpha   90.00
_cell.angle_beta   90.00
_cell.angle_gamma   90.00
#
_symmetry.space_group_name_H-M   'P 1'
#
loop_
_entity.id
_entity.type
_entity.pdbx_description
1 polymer ?
#
loop_
_entity_poly.entity_id
_entity_poly.type
_entity_poly.pdbx_seq_one_letter_code
_entity_poly.pdbx_strand_id
1 'polypeptide(L)'
;FIEHISSELCESNDTIEPLEEVMSERIELTKSDLIQQEKAMEEVRKLLLDRYPNRQPLAFTHSYGCQQNISDGEKIRGMLAEMGYGFTNQESEADCIIFNTCAVRENAEFRIYGNVGNLKRYKKTNPNLIIGLCGCMMQQEHVAKKIRESYPYVDLIFGTHASHLLPFMLEKRLRGQKHVEEI
;
A
#
# COMPACT_ATOMS: atom_id res chain seq x y z
N PHE A 1 10.41 -11.75 -66.96
CA PHE A 1 11.77 -11.33 -66.66
C PHE A 1 11.87 -11.22 -65.13
N ILE A 2 12.35 -12.32 -64.62
CA ILE A 2 12.74 -12.52 -63.23
C ILE A 2 14.25 -12.24 -63.20
N GLU A 3 14.72 -11.51 -62.23
CA GLU A 3 15.97 -11.84 -61.55
C GLU A 3 16.43 -10.68 -60.63
N HIS A 4 16.77 -11.11 -59.42
CA HIS A 4 17.64 -10.51 -58.44
C HIS A 4 17.20 -9.21 -57.70
N ILE A 5 16.69 -9.41 -56.51
CA ILE A 5 17.26 -8.73 -55.35
C ILE A 5 17.43 -9.73 -54.23
N SER A 6 18.66 -10.14 -54.04
CA SER A 6 19.13 -10.95 -52.90
C SER A 6 19.33 -10.08 -51.69
N SER A 7 18.98 -10.64 -50.53
CA SER A 7 19.68 -10.58 -49.28
C SER A 7 20.16 -9.23 -48.74
N GLU A 8 19.43 -8.77 -47.73
CA GLU A 8 20.04 -8.28 -46.51
C GLU A 8 18.98 -8.39 -45.38
N LEU A 9 18.88 -9.61 -44.83
CA LEU A 9 18.26 -9.83 -43.52
C LEU A 9 19.30 -9.40 -42.50
N CYS A 10 19.08 -8.22 -41.92
CA CYS A 10 19.78 -7.79 -40.74
C CYS A 10 19.23 -8.63 -39.57
N GLU A 11 20.05 -9.53 -39.07
CA GLU A 11 19.84 -10.28 -37.85
C GLU A 11 19.87 -9.30 -36.66
N SER A 12 18.72 -8.83 -36.20
CA SER A 12 18.60 -8.29 -34.87
C SER A 12 18.32 -9.48 -33.94
N ASN A 13 19.36 -9.97 -33.30
CA ASN A 13 19.26 -10.83 -32.12
C ASN A 13 18.71 -9.99 -30.95
N ASP A 14 17.43 -9.71 -30.99
CA ASP A 14 16.69 -9.35 -29.77
C ASP A 14 16.47 -10.66 -29.00
N THR A 15 17.39 -10.95 -28.10
CA THR A 15 17.21 -11.91 -27.02
C THR A 15 16.02 -11.42 -26.19
N ILE A 16 14.84 -11.98 -26.47
CA ILE A 16 13.68 -11.85 -25.62
C ILE A 16 14.06 -12.56 -24.31
N GLU A 17 14.46 -11.79 -23.31
CA GLU A 17 14.59 -12.32 -21.95
C GLU A 17 13.25 -12.93 -21.55
N PRO A 18 13.23 -14.15 -20.99
CA PRO A 18 11.99 -14.79 -20.64
C PRO A 18 11.24 -13.94 -19.62
N LEU A 19 10.00 -13.58 -19.95
CA LEU A 19 9.06 -12.82 -19.12
C LEU A 19 8.77 -13.46 -17.75
N GLU A 20 9.32 -14.63 -17.49
CA GLU A 20 9.18 -15.35 -16.21
C GLU A 20 10.10 -14.84 -15.11
N GLU A 21 11.16 -14.10 -15.42
CA GLU A 21 12.13 -13.61 -14.43
C GLU A 21 11.71 -12.27 -13.78
N VAL A 22 10.70 -11.60 -14.31
CA VAL A 22 10.12 -10.36 -13.71
C VAL A 22 8.95 -10.66 -12.77
N MET A 23 8.58 -11.92 -12.59
CA MET A 23 7.53 -12.34 -11.67
C MET A 23 8.03 -12.39 -10.23
N SER A 24 7.88 -11.23 -9.58
CA SER A 24 7.81 -11.08 -8.12
C SER A 24 8.89 -11.84 -7.33
N GLU A 25 10.00 -11.19 -7.05
CA GLU A 25 10.80 -11.54 -5.88
C GLU A 25 9.87 -11.49 -4.66
N ARG A 26 9.41 -12.67 -4.24
CA ARG A 26 8.75 -12.80 -2.94
C ARG A 26 9.82 -12.50 -1.90
N ILE A 27 9.65 -11.43 -1.18
CA ILE A 27 10.51 -11.12 -0.04
C ILE A 27 10.32 -12.26 0.95
N GLU A 28 11.34 -13.12 1.08
CA GLU A 28 11.39 -14.13 2.12
C GLU A 28 11.85 -13.46 3.41
N LEU A 29 10.90 -13.24 4.31
CA LEU A 29 11.20 -12.71 5.64
C LEU A 29 12.01 -13.73 6.43
N THR A 30 13.14 -13.27 6.99
CA THR A 30 13.93 -14.10 7.90
C THR A 30 13.22 -14.28 9.25
N LYS A 31 13.64 -15.25 10.03
CA LYS A 31 13.14 -15.41 11.41
C LYS A 31 13.34 -14.14 12.23
N SER A 32 14.44 -13.43 12.01
CA SER A 32 14.73 -12.15 12.69
C SER A 32 13.71 -11.09 12.31
N ASP A 33 13.36 -11.00 11.02
CA ASP A 33 12.39 -10.02 10.54
C ASP A 33 10.99 -10.27 11.12
N LEU A 34 10.58 -11.53 11.21
CA LEU A 34 9.31 -11.92 11.84
C LEU A 34 9.25 -11.53 13.31
N ILE A 35 10.33 -11.79 14.08
CA ILE A 35 10.41 -11.41 15.49
C ILE A 35 10.33 -9.88 15.64
N GLN A 36 11.01 -9.13 14.77
CA GLN A 36 10.95 -7.67 14.81
C GLN A 36 9.56 -7.16 14.45
N GLN A 37 8.90 -7.77 13.46
CA GLN A 37 7.54 -7.44 13.07
C GLN A 37 6.54 -7.68 14.23
N GLU A 38 6.64 -8.83 14.90
CA GLU A 38 5.81 -9.13 16.09
C GLU A 38 5.99 -8.09 17.19
N LYS A 39 7.25 -7.70 17.49
CA LYS A 39 7.54 -6.64 18.46
C LYS A 39 6.91 -5.29 18.06
N ALA A 40 7.02 -4.92 16.79
CA ALA A 40 6.40 -3.70 16.27
C ALA A 40 4.87 -3.75 16.40
N MET A 41 4.24 -4.89 16.11
CA MET A 41 2.79 -5.07 16.28
C MET A 41 2.37 -4.95 17.74
N GLU A 42 3.17 -5.49 18.68
CA GLU A 42 2.91 -5.35 20.11
C GLU A 42 3.02 -3.88 20.58
N GLU A 43 4.03 -3.15 20.10
CA GLU A 43 4.17 -1.71 20.40
C GLU A 43 3.02 -0.90 19.84
N VAL A 44 2.59 -1.17 18.61
CA VAL A 44 1.39 -0.53 18.02
C VAL A 44 0.16 -0.81 18.90
N ARG A 45 -0.02 -2.04 19.37
CA ARG A 45 -1.14 -2.42 20.25
C ARG A 45 -1.13 -1.61 21.53
N LYS A 46 0.02 -1.45 22.19
CA LYS A 46 0.16 -0.62 23.39
C LYS A 46 -0.19 0.83 23.12
N LEU A 47 0.35 1.41 22.03
CA LEU A 47 0.05 2.79 21.63
C LEU A 47 -1.44 3.02 21.32
N LEU A 48 -2.11 2.02 20.74
CA LEU A 48 -3.54 2.08 20.47
C LEU A 48 -4.36 1.99 21.76
N LEU A 49 -3.98 1.14 22.72
CA LEU A 49 -4.64 1.06 24.02
C LEU A 49 -4.53 2.39 24.78
N ASP A 50 -3.37 3.02 24.75
CA ASP A 50 -3.17 4.33 25.38
C ASP A 50 -4.00 5.44 24.69
N ARG A 51 -4.12 5.38 23.35
CA ARG A 51 -4.87 6.37 22.57
C ARG A 51 -6.39 6.17 22.65
N TYR A 52 -6.84 4.94 22.78
CA TYR A 52 -8.26 4.55 22.79
C TYR A 52 -8.61 3.68 24.02
N PRO A 53 -8.45 4.23 25.25
CA PRO A 53 -8.57 3.43 26.49
C PRO A 53 -9.97 2.84 26.72
N ASN A 54 -11.01 3.43 26.12
CA ASN A 54 -12.41 3.08 26.36
C ASN A 54 -13.13 2.41 25.19
N ARG A 55 -12.43 2.17 24.09
CA ARG A 55 -12.99 1.52 22.90
C ARG A 55 -11.92 0.88 22.04
N GLN A 56 -12.33 -0.07 21.23
CA GLN A 56 -11.46 -0.63 20.19
C GLN A 56 -11.37 0.36 19.02
N PRO A 57 -10.17 0.70 18.51
CA PRO A 57 -10.03 1.46 17.28
C PRO A 57 -10.49 0.64 16.07
N LEU A 58 -11.09 1.29 15.09
CA LEU A 58 -11.64 0.64 13.91
C LEU A 58 -10.80 0.94 12.66
N ALA A 59 -10.55 -0.09 11.87
CA ALA A 59 -9.92 0.02 10.57
C ALA A 59 -10.94 -0.18 9.44
N PHE A 60 -10.81 0.62 8.40
CA PHE A 60 -11.46 0.42 7.11
C PHE A 60 -10.39 0.06 6.08
N THR A 61 -10.56 -1.06 5.40
CA THR A 61 -9.64 -1.51 4.34
C THR A 61 -10.40 -1.72 3.05
N HIS A 62 -9.87 -1.21 1.93
CA HIS A 62 -10.46 -1.42 0.62
C HIS A 62 -9.38 -1.73 -0.41
N SER A 63 -9.56 -2.83 -1.15
CA SER A 63 -8.65 -3.24 -2.22
C SER A 63 -9.27 -2.92 -3.58
N TYR A 64 -8.57 -2.09 -4.34
CA TYR A 64 -8.91 -1.77 -5.72
C TYR A 64 -8.03 -2.62 -6.63
N GLY A 65 -8.61 -3.55 -7.40
CA GLY A 65 -7.78 -4.14 -8.41
C GLY A 65 -7.92 -5.64 -8.66
N CYS A 66 -6.78 -6.29 -8.86
CA CYS A 66 -6.67 -7.68 -9.27
C CYS A 66 -6.69 -8.64 -8.06
N GLN A 67 -6.65 -9.95 -8.34
CA GLN A 67 -6.64 -10.98 -7.31
C GLN A 67 -5.45 -10.84 -6.34
N GLN A 68 -4.29 -10.40 -6.84
CA GLN A 68 -3.11 -10.15 -6.01
C GLN A 68 -3.38 -9.05 -4.97
N ASN A 69 -4.02 -7.94 -5.38
CA ASN A 69 -4.38 -6.88 -4.43
C ASN A 69 -5.37 -7.36 -3.36
N ILE A 70 -6.27 -8.28 -3.70
CA ILE A 70 -7.19 -8.86 -2.71
C ILE A 70 -6.40 -9.65 -1.68
N SER A 71 -5.50 -10.53 -2.10
CA SER A 71 -4.65 -11.32 -1.20
C SER A 71 -3.77 -10.44 -0.31
N ASP A 72 -3.15 -9.40 -0.86
CA ASP A 72 -2.33 -8.47 -0.08
C ASP A 72 -3.19 -7.65 0.89
N GLY A 73 -4.40 -7.29 0.50
CA GLY A 73 -5.38 -6.64 1.37
C GLY A 73 -5.79 -7.51 2.56
N GLU A 74 -5.92 -8.81 2.38
CA GLU A 74 -6.20 -9.77 3.47
C GLU A 74 -5.02 -9.87 4.45
N LYS A 75 -3.78 -9.87 3.97
CA LYS A 75 -2.58 -9.84 4.83
C LYS A 75 -2.52 -8.55 5.66
N ILE A 76 -2.75 -7.40 5.01
CA ILE A 76 -2.82 -6.11 5.69
C ILE A 76 -3.90 -6.14 6.78
N ARG A 77 -5.07 -6.68 6.46
CA ARG A 77 -6.18 -6.83 7.40
C ARG A 77 -5.80 -7.73 8.58
N GLY A 78 -5.11 -8.84 8.33
CA GLY A 78 -4.58 -9.72 9.37
C GLY A 78 -3.65 -9.00 10.33
N MET A 79 -2.66 -8.26 9.82
CA MET A 79 -1.74 -7.46 10.64
C MET A 79 -2.48 -6.40 11.47
N LEU A 80 -3.44 -5.69 10.89
CA LEU A 80 -4.25 -4.71 11.62
C LEU A 80 -5.04 -5.37 12.76
N ALA A 81 -5.62 -6.55 12.54
CA ALA A 81 -6.31 -7.31 13.58
C ALA A 81 -5.37 -7.69 14.74
N GLU A 82 -4.17 -8.18 14.42
CA GLU A 82 -3.16 -8.53 15.42
C GLU A 82 -2.67 -7.31 16.21
N MET A 83 -2.63 -6.14 15.59
CA MET A 83 -2.32 -4.87 16.26
C MET A 83 -3.47 -4.32 17.10
N GLY A 84 -4.66 -4.97 17.11
CA GLY A 84 -5.78 -4.63 17.97
C GLY A 84 -6.88 -3.80 17.33
N TYR A 85 -6.84 -3.56 16.03
CA TYR A 85 -7.95 -2.93 15.32
C TYR A 85 -9.16 -3.87 15.18
N GLY A 86 -10.36 -3.35 15.44
CA GLY A 86 -11.60 -3.88 14.88
C GLY A 86 -11.80 -3.40 13.44
N PHE A 87 -12.91 -3.80 12.80
CA PHE A 87 -13.17 -3.42 11.41
C PHE A 87 -14.57 -2.82 11.25
N THR A 88 -14.65 -1.85 10.35
CA THR A 88 -15.91 -1.23 9.92
C THR A 88 -16.01 -1.24 8.39
N ASN A 89 -17.24 -1.16 7.89
CA ASN A 89 -17.52 -0.97 6.47
C ASN A 89 -17.82 0.51 6.13
N GLN A 90 -17.67 1.41 7.10
CA GLN A 90 -17.92 2.84 6.94
C GLN A 90 -16.65 3.65 7.18
N GLU A 91 -16.18 4.38 6.18
CA GLU A 91 -15.01 5.26 6.28
C GLU A 91 -15.15 6.29 7.41
N SER A 92 -16.37 6.74 7.67
CA SER A 92 -16.68 7.77 8.69
C SER A 92 -16.45 7.30 10.13
N GLU A 93 -16.43 5.99 10.38
CA GLU A 93 -16.23 5.39 11.70
C GLU A 93 -14.78 4.96 11.95
N ALA A 94 -13.96 5.00 10.91
CA ALA A 94 -12.61 4.45 10.96
C ALA A 94 -11.63 5.38 11.70
N ASP A 95 -10.71 4.76 12.42
CA ASP A 95 -9.51 5.39 12.99
C ASP A 95 -8.27 5.15 12.12
N CYS A 96 -8.34 4.13 11.25
CA CYS A 96 -7.33 3.83 10.25
C CYS A 96 -8.02 3.45 8.94
N ILE A 97 -7.65 4.09 7.83
CA ILE A 97 -8.13 3.77 6.49
C ILE A 97 -6.94 3.35 5.63
N ILE A 98 -6.98 2.14 5.06
CA ILE A 98 -5.97 1.66 4.12
C ILE A 98 -6.62 1.35 2.78
N PHE A 99 -6.18 2.04 1.73
CA PHE A 99 -6.53 1.75 0.35
C PHE A 99 -5.39 1.00 -0.33
N ASN A 100 -5.64 -0.24 -0.71
CA ASN A 100 -4.73 -1.03 -1.52
C ASN A 100 -5.06 -0.85 -3.00
N THR A 101 -4.12 -0.32 -3.77
CA THR A 101 -4.34 0.27 -5.09
C THR A 101 -3.66 -0.52 -6.20
N CYS A 102 -4.27 -0.54 -7.37
CA CYS A 102 -3.81 -1.28 -8.54
C CYS A 102 -3.39 -0.33 -9.67
N ALA A 103 -2.26 -0.61 -10.30
CA ALA A 103 -1.73 0.18 -11.42
C ALA A 103 -2.24 -0.24 -12.80
N VAL A 104 -2.77 -1.47 -12.93
CA VAL A 104 -3.05 -2.08 -14.25
C VAL A 104 -4.46 -1.84 -14.77
N ARG A 105 -5.34 -1.17 -14.01
CA ARG A 105 -6.71 -0.89 -14.44
C ARG A 105 -6.82 0.49 -15.06
N GLU A 106 -7.52 0.56 -16.19
CA GLU A 106 -7.83 1.84 -16.84
C GLU A 106 -8.55 2.78 -15.87
N ASN A 107 -8.15 4.04 -15.85
CA ASN A 107 -8.68 5.08 -14.98
C ASN A 107 -8.52 4.81 -13.47
N ALA A 108 -7.67 3.86 -13.07
CA ALA A 108 -7.46 3.53 -11.66
C ALA A 108 -6.95 4.75 -10.87
N GLU A 109 -6.03 5.52 -11.43
CA GLU A 109 -5.48 6.72 -10.81
C GLU A 109 -6.55 7.77 -10.51
N PHE A 110 -7.43 8.08 -11.47
CA PHE A 110 -8.50 9.07 -11.27
C PHE A 110 -9.45 8.66 -10.17
N ARG A 111 -9.78 7.36 -10.07
CA ARG A 111 -10.63 6.84 -9.01
C ARG A 111 -9.97 6.99 -7.64
N ILE A 112 -8.68 6.68 -7.55
CA ILE A 112 -7.93 6.83 -6.29
C ILE A 112 -7.85 8.29 -5.89
N TYR A 113 -7.51 9.20 -6.78
CA TYR A 113 -7.46 10.63 -6.47
C TYR A 113 -8.82 11.16 -5.97
N GLY A 114 -9.93 10.74 -6.60
CA GLY A 114 -11.28 11.10 -6.14
C GLY A 114 -11.59 10.55 -4.75
N ASN A 115 -11.32 9.28 -4.51
CA ASN A 115 -11.60 8.64 -3.23
C ASN A 115 -10.72 9.22 -2.11
N VAL A 116 -9.41 9.39 -2.36
CA VAL A 116 -8.50 10.02 -1.40
C VAL A 116 -8.94 11.45 -1.10
N GLY A 117 -9.35 12.23 -2.14
CA GLY A 117 -9.88 13.57 -1.97
C GLY A 117 -11.05 13.64 -0.99
N ASN A 118 -11.94 12.65 -1.02
CA ASN A 118 -13.09 12.55 -0.11
C ASN A 118 -12.68 12.30 1.34
N LEU A 119 -11.53 11.68 1.61
CA LEU A 119 -11.07 11.40 2.98
C LEU A 119 -10.68 12.66 3.75
N LYS A 120 -10.43 13.77 3.07
CA LYS A 120 -10.11 15.05 3.73
C LYS A 120 -11.17 15.47 4.74
N ARG A 121 -12.44 15.20 4.44
CA ARG A 121 -13.56 15.53 5.36
C ARG A 121 -13.47 14.74 6.67
N TYR A 122 -13.13 13.45 6.60
CA TYR A 122 -13.00 12.60 7.79
C TYR A 122 -11.77 12.98 8.62
N LYS A 123 -10.66 13.36 7.98
CA LYS A 123 -9.48 13.88 8.67
C LYS A 123 -9.75 15.17 9.42
N LYS A 124 -10.70 16.01 8.95
CA LYS A 124 -11.12 17.23 9.66
C LYS A 124 -11.93 16.92 10.92
N THR A 125 -12.80 15.90 10.87
CA THR A 125 -13.64 15.49 12.01
C THR A 125 -12.89 14.61 13.00
N ASN A 126 -11.95 13.79 12.51
CA ASN A 126 -11.06 12.97 13.34
C ASN A 126 -9.59 13.27 12.97
N PRO A 127 -8.93 14.21 13.63
CA PRO A 127 -7.52 14.52 13.37
C PRO A 127 -6.56 13.35 13.63
N ASN A 128 -6.98 12.37 14.45
CA ASN A 128 -6.21 11.16 14.77
C ASN A 128 -6.36 10.05 13.73
N LEU A 129 -7.29 10.19 12.78
CA LEU A 129 -7.46 9.24 11.68
C LEU A 129 -6.12 9.05 10.96
N ILE A 130 -5.72 7.80 10.76
CA ILE A 130 -4.55 7.44 9.95
C ILE A 130 -5.04 7.04 8.56
N ILE A 131 -4.48 7.64 7.52
CA ILE A 131 -4.80 7.33 6.12
C ILE A 131 -3.57 6.78 5.45
N GLY A 132 -3.66 5.55 4.94
CA GLY A 132 -2.60 4.86 4.22
C GLY A 132 -3.01 4.47 2.80
N LEU A 133 -2.09 4.60 1.88
CA LEU A 133 -2.20 4.17 0.50
C LEU A 133 -1.10 3.16 0.21
N CYS A 134 -1.46 2.02 -0.37
CA CYS A 134 -0.49 0.99 -0.72
C CYS A 134 -0.81 0.30 -2.04
N GLY A 135 0.03 -0.65 -2.41
CA GLY A 135 -0.14 -1.46 -3.61
C GLY A 135 0.73 -1.00 -4.78
N CYS A 136 0.59 -1.71 -5.90
CA CYS A 136 1.46 -1.51 -7.06
C CYS A 136 1.38 -0.10 -7.68
N MET A 137 0.27 0.61 -7.49
CA MET A 137 0.15 1.99 -7.97
C MET A 137 1.09 2.94 -7.21
N MET A 138 1.36 2.68 -5.93
CA MET A 138 2.26 3.52 -5.12
C MET A 138 3.73 3.34 -5.51
N GLN A 139 4.10 2.28 -6.24
CA GLN A 139 5.43 2.10 -6.82
C GLN A 139 5.69 2.99 -8.05
N GLN A 140 4.66 3.62 -8.60
CA GLN A 140 4.80 4.59 -9.68
C GLN A 140 5.20 5.95 -9.09
N GLU A 141 6.44 6.38 -9.33
CA GLU A 141 7.01 7.61 -8.78
C GLU A 141 6.14 8.85 -8.99
N HIS A 142 5.55 9.02 -10.19
CA HIS A 142 4.68 10.16 -10.49
C HIS A 142 3.39 10.17 -9.66
N VAL A 143 2.84 8.98 -9.34
CA VAL A 143 1.64 8.85 -8.51
C VAL A 143 1.98 9.15 -7.05
N ALA A 144 3.01 8.52 -6.51
CA ALA A 144 3.46 8.74 -5.14
C ALA A 144 3.78 10.22 -4.90
N LYS A 145 4.51 10.85 -5.83
CA LYS A 145 4.80 12.30 -5.82
C LYS A 145 3.53 13.13 -5.78
N LYS A 146 2.56 12.83 -6.67
CA LYS A 146 1.29 13.56 -6.71
C LYS A 146 0.50 13.41 -5.40
N ILE A 147 0.51 12.22 -4.79
CA ILE A 147 -0.15 12.01 -3.50
C ILE A 147 0.52 12.88 -2.42
N ARG A 148 1.85 12.88 -2.32
CA ARG A 148 2.59 13.72 -1.35
C ARG A 148 2.24 15.21 -1.48
N GLU A 149 2.23 15.71 -2.72
CA GLU A 149 2.04 17.14 -2.98
C GLU A 149 0.60 17.59 -2.85
N SER A 150 -0.36 16.79 -3.34
CA SER A 150 -1.77 17.18 -3.43
C SER A 150 -2.64 16.74 -2.25
N TYR A 151 -2.19 15.71 -1.50
CA TYR A 151 -2.96 15.10 -0.40
C TYR A 151 -2.14 15.02 0.90
N PRO A 152 -1.71 16.16 1.47
CA PRO A 152 -0.81 16.20 2.63
C PRO A 152 -1.39 15.61 3.92
N TYR A 153 -2.61 15.14 3.90
CA TYR A 153 -3.27 14.44 5.00
C TYR A 153 -3.17 12.91 4.89
N VAL A 154 -2.56 12.39 3.84
CA VAL A 154 -2.18 10.98 3.74
C VAL A 154 -0.95 10.76 4.62
N ASP A 155 -1.06 9.79 5.53
CA ASP A 155 -0.05 9.55 6.56
C ASP A 155 0.97 8.48 6.14
N LEU A 156 0.51 7.43 5.41
CA LEU A 156 1.33 6.29 5.02
C LEU A 156 1.26 6.07 3.51
N ILE A 157 2.42 5.87 2.87
CA ILE A 157 2.51 5.48 1.45
C ILE A 157 3.50 4.33 1.35
N PHE A 158 3.10 3.18 0.79
CA PHE A 158 3.99 2.05 0.65
C PHE A 158 3.67 1.17 -0.56
N GLY A 159 4.73 0.61 -1.14
CA GLY A 159 4.63 -0.33 -2.26
C GLY A 159 4.19 -1.73 -1.82
N THR A 160 3.92 -2.62 -2.80
CA THR A 160 3.56 -4.02 -2.53
C THR A 160 4.64 -4.76 -1.75
N HIS A 161 5.92 -4.50 -2.05
CA HIS A 161 7.05 -5.13 -1.38
C HIS A 161 7.23 -4.67 0.08
N ALA A 162 6.70 -3.49 0.43
CA ALA A 162 6.82 -2.92 1.77
C ALA A 162 5.62 -3.21 2.68
N SER A 163 4.64 -4.01 2.25
CA SER A 163 3.44 -4.30 3.06
C SER A 163 3.77 -4.96 4.41
N HIS A 164 4.83 -5.75 4.49
CA HIS A 164 5.32 -6.35 5.74
C HIS A 164 5.86 -5.31 6.75
N LEU A 165 6.18 -4.09 6.29
CA LEU A 165 6.65 -3.00 7.14
C LEU A 165 5.51 -2.18 7.76
N LEU A 166 4.24 -2.48 7.46
CA LEU A 166 3.09 -1.76 7.99
C LEU A 166 3.10 -1.57 9.51
N PRO A 167 3.48 -2.57 10.35
CA PRO A 167 3.55 -2.38 11.80
C PRO A 167 4.55 -1.28 12.20
N PHE A 168 5.74 -1.25 11.59
CA PHE A 168 6.76 -0.23 11.86
C PHE A 168 6.31 1.17 11.41
N MET A 169 5.62 1.23 10.26
CA MET A 169 5.09 2.49 9.74
C MET A 169 4.00 3.05 10.65
N LEU A 170 3.08 2.20 11.13
CA LEU A 170 2.05 2.57 12.09
C LEU A 170 2.65 2.99 13.44
N GLU A 171 3.68 2.29 13.93
CA GLU A 171 4.39 2.69 15.14
C GLU A 171 4.98 4.10 15.00
N LYS A 172 5.75 4.35 13.93
CA LYS A 172 6.33 5.68 13.63
C LYS A 172 5.23 6.75 13.60
N ARG A 173 4.11 6.46 12.92
CA ARG A 173 2.98 7.40 12.80
C ARG A 173 2.30 7.67 14.14
N LEU A 174 2.07 6.65 14.96
CA LEU A 174 1.46 6.77 16.28
C LEU A 174 2.35 7.52 17.27
N ARG A 175 3.68 7.42 17.11
CA ARG A 175 4.68 8.19 17.87
C ARG A 175 4.83 9.63 17.38
N GLY A 176 4.10 10.07 16.35
CA GLY A 176 4.01 11.47 15.92
C GLY A 176 4.68 11.82 14.61
N GLN A 177 5.29 10.87 13.90
CA GLN A 177 5.81 11.12 12.55
C GLN A 177 4.64 11.34 11.59
N LYS A 178 4.62 12.49 10.90
CA LYS A 178 3.46 12.90 10.08
C LYS A 178 3.32 12.12 8.78
N HIS A 179 4.43 11.80 8.14
CA HIS A 179 4.45 11.08 6.87
C HIS A 179 5.46 9.96 6.97
N VAL A 180 5.05 8.75 6.63
CA VAL A 180 5.90 7.57 6.58
C VAL A 180 5.75 6.94 5.21
N GLU A 181 6.85 6.75 4.51
CA GLU A 181 6.88 6.24 3.15
C GLU A 181 7.92 5.13 3.01
N GLU A 182 7.53 4.03 2.32
CA GLU A 182 8.37 2.87 2.03
C GLU A 182 7.95 2.34 0.63
N ILE A 183 8.66 2.76 -0.43
CA ILE A 183 8.36 2.45 -1.84
C ILE A 183 9.44 1.58 -2.46
#